data_9bd12dcb80462f33140fa97a7f67c637
#
_entry.id   9bd12dcb80462f33140fa97a7f67c637
#
_cell.length_a   1.000
_cell.length_b   1.000
_cell.length_c   1.000
_cell.angle_alpha   90.00
_cell.angle_beta   90.00
_cell.angle_gamma   90.00
#
_symmetry.space_group_name_H-M   'P 1'
#
loop_
_entity.id
_entity.type
_entity.pdbx_description
1 polymer ?
#
loop_
_entity_poly.entity_id
_entity_poly.type
_entity_poly.pdbx_seq_one_letter_code
_entity_poly.pdbx_strand_id
1 'polypeptide(L)'
;MRKITGLIFIFLSLFALVQCAKRGSPSGGEKDLEGPELIKAFPSNLSVSFKGQKIKLLFNEYVQLKDVQSQLVVSPPLKYNPEIKPQNRASKVLEIILKDTLQENTTYSFNFGQSIVDFNEGNPNDYLSYVMSTGPFIDSLQMAGIVDDALNAVADRYVSVMLYRVDSAYNDSTVYKKQPNYITNTLDSLIVFKLKNLSAGKYAMVALKDENNNTLFDQSQEKIGFLDRFIEIPKDSFIGIKMFKEIPNYRAVKPKLEAANKITFGYSGLAQDIEIQPWTNIPDSVKTRTLKERGKDSLNFWFTPYEVDSLNFFVK
;
A
#
# COMPACT_ATOMS: atom_id res chain seq x y z
N MET A 1 65.21 5.42 -58.56
CA MET A 1 65.19 4.79 -57.22
C MET A 1 64.73 5.71 -56.07
N ARG A 2 65.17 6.97 -55.96
CA ARG A 2 64.75 7.91 -54.87
C ARG A 2 63.23 8.21 -54.77
N LYS A 3 62.49 8.18 -55.88
CA LYS A 3 61.05 8.43 -55.90
C LYS A 3 60.21 7.21 -55.40
N ILE A 4 60.69 6.00 -55.60
CA ILE A 4 60.07 4.78 -55.21
C ILE A 4 60.21 4.56 -53.69
N THR A 5 61.36 4.89 -53.10
CA THR A 5 61.63 4.84 -51.67
C THR A 5 60.77 5.83 -50.91
N GLY A 6 60.51 7.04 -51.48
CA GLY A 6 59.60 8.02 -50.88
C GLY A 6 58.11 7.53 -50.82
N LEU A 7 57.68 6.85 -51.90
CA LEU A 7 56.28 6.31 -51.94
C LEU A 7 56.06 5.17 -50.97
N ILE A 8 57.08 4.31 -50.80
CA ILE A 8 57.01 3.19 -49.81
C ILE A 8 56.95 3.74 -48.37
N PHE A 9 57.76 4.82 -48.14
CA PHE A 9 57.75 5.43 -46.81
C PHE A 9 56.39 6.09 -46.44
N ILE A 10 55.72 6.74 -47.42
CA ILE A 10 54.38 7.31 -47.24
C ILE A 10 53.35 6.20 -47.06
N PHE A 11 53.46 5.10 -47.78
CA PHE A 11 52.54 3.96 -47.65
C PHE A 11 52.65 3.25 -46.27
N LEU A 12 53.90 3.11 -45.77
CA LEU A 12 54.18 2.54 -44.44
C LEU A 12 53.70 3.47 -43.31
N SER A 13 53.81 4.80 -43.50
CA SER A 13 53.32 5.81 -42.56
C SER A 13 51.79 5.83 -42.46
N LEU A 14 51.09 5.57 -43.58
CA LEU A 14 49.64 5.48 -43.58
C LEU A 14 49.10 4.24 -42.81
N PHE A 15 49.85 3.13 -42.83
CA PHE A 15 49.49 1.91 -42.08
C PHE A 15 49.71 2.05 -40.58
N ALA A 16 50.57 2.95 -40.13
CA ALA A 16 50.79 3.22 -38.71
C ALA A 16 49.65 4.04 -38.07
N LEU A 17 48.74 4.64 -38.85
CA LEU A 17 47.62 5.45 -38.36
C LEU A 17 46.32 4.65 -38.13
N VAL A 18 46.29 3.36 -38.51
CA VAL A 18 45.10 2.51 -38.31
C VAL A 18 45.27 1.68 -37.04
N GLN A 19 45.70 2.32 -35.96
CA GLN A 19 45.55 1.70 -34.62
C GLN A 19 44.17 2.03 -34.10
N CYS A 20 43.19 1.20 -34.43
CA CYS A 20 41.92 1.15 -33.71
C CYS A 20 42.22 0.71 -32.29
N ALA A 21 42.41 1.66 -31.40
CA ALA A 21 42.36 1.39 -29.96
C ALA A 21 40.97 0.84 -29.66
N LYS A 22 40.84 -0.47 -29.44
CA LYS A 22 39.68 -1.05 -28.79
C LYS A 22 39.58 -0.38 -27.42
N ARG A 23 38.63 0.54 -27.24
CA ARG A 23 38.20 0.95 -25.93
C ARG A 23 37.56 -0.30 -25.28
N GLY A 24 38.35 -1.06 -24.58
CA GLY A 24 37.82 -2.06 -23.65
C GLY A 24 37.05 -1.29 -22.58
N SER A 25 35.71 -1.39 -22.58
CA SER A 25 34.97 -1.07 -21.38
C SER A 25 35.47 -2.07 -20.33
N PRO A 26 35.90 -1.60 -19.15
CA PRO A 26 36.20 -2.53 -18.08
C PRO A 26 34.92 -3.36 -17.88
N SER A 27 35.01 -4.67 -18.11
CA SER A 27 33.95 -5.58 -17.67
C SER A 27 33.95 -5.48 -16.15
N GLY A 28 32.86 -4.99 -15.58
CA GLY A 28 32.66 -5.01 -14.13
C GLY A 28 32.89 -6.43 -13.61
N GLY A 29 33.16 -6.56 -12.32
CA GLY A 29 33.19 -7.85 -11.65
C GLY A 29 31.88 -8.64 -11.80
N GLU A 30 31.79 -9.79 -11.18
CA GLU A 30 30.53 -10.52 -11.08
C GLU A 30 29.44 -9.60 -10.48
N LYS A 31 28.21 -9.75 -11.01
CA LYS A 31 27.08 -8.95 -10.53
C LYS A 31 26.83 -9.31 -9.07
N ASP A 32 26.74 -8.30 -8.21
CA ASP A 32 26.30 -8.49 -6.84
C ASP A 32 24.82 -8.95 -6.80
N LEU A 33 24.56 -10.00 -6.03
CA LEU A 33 23.21 -10.57 -5.84
C LEU A 33 22.74 -10.44 -4.39
N GLU A 34 23.58 -9.90 -3.52
CA GLU A 34 23.25 -9.72 -2.11
C GLU A 34 22.59 -8.35 -1.89
N GLY A 35 21.61 -8.32 -0.98
CA GLY A 35 20.98 -7.06 -0.59
C GLY A 35 21.74 -6.39 0.56
N PRO A 36 21.49 -5.10 0.81
CA PRO A 36 22.19 -4.34 1.83
C PRO A 36 21.91 -4.86 3.23
N GLU A 37 22.94 -4.95 4.07
CA GLU A 37 22.83 -5.42 5.45
C GLU A 37 22.81 -4.25 6.44
N LEU A 38 21.96 -4.33 7.46
CA LEU A 38 21.94 -3.39 8.58
C LEU A 38 23.11 -3.65 9.53
N ILE A 39 24.11 -2.77 9.53
CA ILE A 39 25.26 -2.89 10.44
C ILE A 39 24.88 -2.42 11.85
N LYS A 40 24.15 -1.29 11.97
CA LYS A 40 23.85 -0.68 13.27
C LYS A 40 22.60 0.18 13.21
N ALA A 41 21.87 0.23 14.31
CA ALA A 41 20.75 1.15 14.51
C ALA A 41 21.00 2.03 15.72
N PHE A 42 20.47 3.25 15.70
CA PHE A 42 20.51 4.22 16.82
C PHE A 42 19.11 4.81 17.04
N PRO A 43 18.42 4.53 18.15
CA PRO A 43 18.82 3.55 19.18
C PRO A 43 18.99 2.13 18.62
N SER A 44 19.63 1.26 19.37
CA SER A 44 19.83 -0.13 18.96
C SER A 44 18.48 -0.82 18.71
N ASN A 45 18.44 -1.76 17.78
CA ASN A 45 17.27 -2.61 17.61
C ASN A 45 16.95 -3.31 18.95
N LEU A 46 15.66 -3.50 19.24
CA LEU A 46 15.14 -4.01 20.53
C LEU A 46 15.44 -3.10 21.73
N SER A 47 15.63 -1.80 21.52
CA SER A 47 15.78 -0.84 22.61
C SER A 47 14.48 -0.63 23.37
N VAL A 48 14.59 -0.38 24.67
CA VAL A 48 13.47 -0.10 25.58
C VAL A 48 13.53 1.33 26.09
N SER A 49 12.41 1.80 26.68
CA SER A 49 12.30 3.16 27.24
C SER A 49 12.62 4.26 26.22
N PHE A 50 12.25 4.04 24.97
CA PHE A 50 12.46 5.01 23.90
C PHE A 50 11.65 6.28 24.13
N LYS A 51 12.33 7.43 24.08
CA LYS A 51 11.72 8.77 24.25
C LYS A 51 12.05 9.72 23.08
N GLY A 52 12.74 9.21 22.07
CA GLY A 52 13.19 10.02 20.94
C GLY A 52 12.13 10.18 19.86
N GLN A 53 12.48 10.96 18.85
CA GLN A 53 11.68 11.12 17.63
C GLN A 53 12.44 10.69 16.38
N LYS A 54 13.68 10.19 16.53
CA LYS A 54 14.55 9.82 15.40
C LYS A 54 15.19 8.47 15.62
N ILE A 55 15.22 7.69 14.55
CA ILE A 55 15.91 6.41 14.47
C ILE A 55 16.86 6.51 13.28
N LYS A 56 18.09 6.04 13.43
CA LYS A 56 19.07 5.97 12.34
C LYS A 56 19.44 4.53 12.09
N LEU A 57 19.44 4.14 10.83
CA LEU A 57 19.81 2.81 10.36
C LEU A 57 21.07 2.96 9.49
N LEU A 58 22.16 2.29 9.85
CA LEU A 58 23.44 2.31 9.13
C LEU A 58 23.62 0.98 8.39
N PHE A 59 23.87 1.05 7.10
CA PHE A 59 24.06 -0.10 6.20
C PHE A 59 25.53 -0.26 5.79
N ASN A 60 25.89 -1.49 5.37
CA ASN A 60 27.21 -1.84 4.80
C ASN A 60 27.51 -1.06 3.51
N GLU A 61 26.47 -0.76 2.74
CA GLU A 61 26.56 -0.14 1.43
C GLU A 61 25.55 1.00 1.23
N TYR A 62 25.58 1.65 0.06
CA TYR A 62 24.61 2.67 -0.29
C TYR A 62 23.27 2.06 -0.63
N VAL A 63 22.23 2.52 0.06
CA VAL A 63 20.84 2.08 -0.12
C VAL A 63 20.00 3.21 -0.69
N GLN A 64 18.93 2.83 -1.37
CA GLN A 64 17.84 3.71 -1.80
C GLN A 64 16.49 3.12 -1.39
N LEU A 65 15.49 3.99 -1.34
CA LEU A 65 14.12 3.60 -0.98
C LEU A 65 13.31 3.38 -2.24
N LYS A 66 12.61 2.23 -2.30
CA LYS A 66 11.70 1.87 -3.39
C LYS A 66 10.34 1.52 -2.81
N ASP A 67 9.29 2.19 -3.30
CA ASP A 67 7.89 1.94 -2.90
C ASP A 67 7.65 1.87 -1.38
N VAL A 68 8.41 2.66 -0.61
CA VAL A 68 8.38 2.62 0.86
C VAL A 68 6.99 2.94 1.43
N GLN A 69 6.18 3.75 0.74
CA GLN A 69 4.85 4.12 1.21
C GLN A 69 3.86 2.95 1.20
N SER A 70 4.04 1.98 0.29
CA SER A 70 3.20 0.79 0.20
C SER A 70 3.75 -0.41 0.97
N GLN A 71 5.06 -0.41 1.25
CA GLN A 71 5.73 -1.57 1.86
C GLN A 71 6.05 -1.41 3.34
N LEU A 72 6.24 -0.16 3.82
CA LEU A 72 6.51 0.07 5.24
C LEU A 72 5.25 -0.14 6.07
N VAL A 73 5.30 -1.14 6.93
CA VAL A 73 4.26 -1.40 7.93
C VAL A 73 4.81 -1.07 9.31
N VAL A 74 4.13 -0.14 9.99
CA VAL A 74 4.42 0.20 11.40
C VAL A 74 3.33 -0.37 12.28
N SER A 75 3.69 -1.16 13.26
CA SER A 75 2.76 -1.79 14.20
C SER A 75 3.14 -1.47 15.65
N PRO A 76 2.24 -0.87 16.45
CA PRO A 76 0.94 -0.28 16.09
C PRO A 76 1.05 0.81 15.02
N PRO A 77 -0.01 1.04 14.20
CA PRO A 77 0.02 2.12 13.21
C PRO A 77 0.18 3.48 13.89
N LEU A 78 0.89 4.37 13.22
CA LEU A 78 1.05 5.76 13.63
C LEU A 78 -0.07 6.61 12.99
N LYS A 79 -0.47 7.68 13.68
CA LYS A 79 -1.45 8.63 13.13
C LYS A 79 -0.91 9.33 11.88
N TYR A 80 0.39 9.61 11.85
CA TYR A 80 1.10 10.17 10.71
C TYR A 80 2.24 9.25 10.29
N ASN A 81 2.33 8.96 9.00
CA ASN A 81 3.44 8.17 8.48
C ASN A 81 4.78 8.81 8.85
N PRO A 82 5.78 8.01 9.28
CA PRO A 82 7.10 8.53 9.58
C PRO A 82 7.76 9.06 8.29
N GLU A 83 8.56 10.11 8.44
CA GLU A 83 9.38 10.62 7.35
C GLU A 83 10.72 9.86 7.33
N ILE A 84 11.08 9.29 6.17
CA ILE A 84 12.35 8.58 6.00
C ILE A 84 13.26 9.41 5.11
N LYS A 85 14.48 9.64 5.53
CA LYS A 85 15.51 10.41 4.80
C LYS A 85 16.77 9.60 4.58
N PRO A 86 17.44 9.82 3.43
CA PRO A 86 17.02 10.61 2.28
C PRO A 86 15.98 9.86 1.41
N GLN A 87 15.06 10.58 0.76
CA GLN A 87 14.02 9.96 -0.07
C GLN A 87 14.49 9.66 -1.50
N ASN A 88 15.25 10.58 -2.11
CA ASN A 88 15.55 10.55 -3.56
C ASN A 88 17.05 10.45 -3.87
N ARG A 89 17.84 9.99 -2.92
CA ARG A 89 19.29 9.79 -3.13
C ARG A 89 19.79 8.60 -2.33
N ALA A 90 20.82 7.95 -2.82
CA ALA A 90 21.48 6.89 -2.09
C ALA A 90 22.19 7.40 -0.83
N SER A 91 22.19 6.60 0.22
CA SER A 91 22.89 6.87 1.47
C SER A 91 23.19 5.57 2.21
N LYS A 92 24.30 5.53 2.94
CA LYS A 92 24.56 4.43 3.89
C LYS A 92 23.75 4.57 5.19
N VAL A 93 23.12 5.73 5.42
CA VAL A 93 22.33 6.01 6.62
C VAL A 93 20.93 6.42 6.21
N LEU A 94 19.93 5.73 6.75
CA LEU A 94 18.53 6.14 6.71
C LEU A 94 18.13 6.71 8.07
N GLU A 95 17.44 7.84 8.06
CA GLU A 95 16.83 8.44 9.26
C GLU A 95 15.31 8.27 9.16
N ILE A 96 14.71 7.70 10.19
CA ILE A 96 13.26 7.63 10.39
C ILE A 96 12.90 8.72 11.39
N ILE A 97 12.03 9.65 10.98
CA ILE A 97 11.60 10.78 11.81
C ILE A 97 10.12 10.55 12.15
N LEU A 98 9.86 10.34 13.43
CA LEU A 98 8.51 10.15 13.96
C LEU A 98 7.85 11.50 14.17
N LYS A 99 6.66 11.69 13.63
CA LYS A 99 5.86 12.92 13.75
C LYS A 99 4.80 12.82 14.84
N ASP A 100 4.56 11.60 15.32
CA ASP A 100 3.57 11.29 16.34
C ASP A 100 4.15 11.30 17.75
N THR A 101 3.27 11.52 18.71
CA THR A 101 3.51 11.15 20.10
C THR A 101 3.21 9.66 20.23
N LEU A 102 4.24 8.90 20.59
CA LEU A 102 4.10 7.45 20.77
C LEU A 102 3.31 7.12 22.04
N GLN A 103 2.55 6.04 21.97
CA GLN A 103 1.83 5.52 23.15
C GLN A 103 2.83 5.01 24.19
N GLU A 104 2.52 5.20 25.47
CA GLU A 104 3.34 4.69 26.56
C GLU A 104 3.26 3.16 26.66
N ASN A 105 4.32 2.55 27.19
CA ASN A 105 4.43 1.11 27.43
C ASN A 105 4.05 0.25 26.22
N THR A 106 4.44 0.70 25.01
CA THR A 106 4.05 0.11 23.75
C THR A 106 5.27 -0.32 22.94
N THR A 107 5.25 -1.54 22.43
CA THR A 107 6.27 -2.04 21.51
C THR A 107 5.87 -1.69 20.07
N TYR A 108 6.74 -0.95 19.39
CA TYR A 108 6.60 -0.59 17.99
C TYR A 108 7.53 -1.42 17.11
N SER A 109 7.02 -1.94 16.01
CA SER A 109 7.82 -2.59 14.97
C SER A 109 7.67 -1.85 13.64
N PHE A 110 8.79 -1.64 12.97
CA PHE A 110 8.89 -1.04 11.63
C PHE A 110 9.36 -2.13 10.67
N ASN A 111 8.47 -2.64 9.85
CA ASN A 111 8.78 -3.63 8.84
C ASN A 111 8.87 -2.94 7.48
N PHE A 112 10.03 -2.97 6.85
CA PHE A 112 10.29 -2.29 5.59
C PHE A 112 9.94 -3.13 4.34
N GLY A 113 9.52 -4.39 4.52
CA GLY A 113 9.32 -5.28 3.38
C GLY A 113 10.58 -5.37 2.53
N GLN A 114 10.44 -5.11 1.24
CA GLN A 114 11.54 -5.05 0.26
C GLN A 114 11.81 -3.62 -0.21
N SER A 115 11.43 -2.61 0.57
CA SER A 115 11.57 -1.20 0.18
C SER A 115 12.97 -0.63 0.30
N ILE A 116 13.88 -1.28 1.02
CA ILE A 116 15.29 -0.87 1.12
C ILE A 116 16.08 -1.75 0.18
N VAL A 117 16.63 -1.13 -0.87
CA VAL A 117 17.41 -1.84 -1.90
C VAL A 117 18.81 -1.24 -2.01
N ASP A 118 19.80 -2.03 -2.44
CA ASP A 118 21.09 -1.46 -2.80
C ASP A 118 20.96 -0.48 -3.96
N PHE A 119 21.92 0.44 -4.04
CA PHE A 119 21.86 1.51 -5.04
C PHE A 119 22.29 1.06 -6.44
N ASN A 120 23.17 0.07 -6.55
CA ASN A 120 23.78 -0.29 -7.83
C ASN A 120 22.92 -1.29 -8.61
N GLU A 121 22.58 -2.41 -8.00
CA GLU A 121 21.90 -3.55 -8.62
C GLU A 121 20.40 -3.56 -8.32
N GLY A 122 19.96 -2.94 -7.21
CA GLY A 122 18.57 -2.89 -6.77
C GLY A 122 18.13 -4.15 -6.02
N ASN A 123 19.09 -4.92 -5.46
CA ASN A 123 18.76 -6.08 -4.62
C ASN A 123 18.12 -5.63 -3.31
N PRO A 124 16.99 -6.20 -2.89
CA PRO A 124 16.33 -5.80 -1.66
C PRO A 124 17.03 -6.38 -0.42
N ASN A 125 16.98 -5.62 0.68
CA ASN A 125 17.14 -6.20 1.99
C ASN A 125 15.82 -6.94 2.32
N ASP A 126 15.89 -8.25 2.51
CA ASP A 126 14.69 -9.04 2.74
C ASP A 126 14.15 -8.83 4.15
N TYR A 127 13.03 -8.11 4.23
CA TYR A 127 12.19 -7.98 5.43
C TYR A 127 12.88 -7.40 6.65
N LEU A 128 13.66 -6.34 6.46
CA LEU A 128 14.23 -5.59 7.58
C LEU A 128 13.14 -5.17 8.56
N SER A 129 13.32 -5.58 9.81
CA SER A 129 12.44 -5.19 10.91
C SER A 129 13.25 -4.49 11.99
N TYR A 130 12.85 -3.27 12.34
CA TYR A 130 13.38 -2.54 13.49
C TYR A 130 12.30 -2.48 14.57
N VAL A 131 12.65 -2.85 15.80
CA VAL A 131 11.73 -2.92 16.94
C VAL A 131 12.25 -2.09 18.08
N MET A 132 11.36 -1.36 18.73
CA MET A 132 11.64 -0.61 19.97
C MET A 132 10.42 -0.59 20.88
N SER A 133 10.61 -0.28 22.16
CA SER A 133 9.51 -0.05 23.11
C SER A 133 9.65 1.26 23.81
N THR A 134 8.54 1.96 24.02
CA THR A 134 8.45 3.13 24.91
C THR A 134 8.42 2.73 26.39
N GLY A 135 8.07 1.47 26.67
CA GLY A 135 8.07 0.85 28.00
C GLY A 135 9.40 0.17 28.35
N PRO A 136 9.47 -0.48 29.51
CA PRO A 136 10.68 -1.12 30.02
C PRO A 136 10.95 -2.52 29.43
N PHE A 137 10.08 -3.04 28.57
CA PHE A 137 10.22 -4.35 27.95
C PHE A 137 9.70 -4.35 26.51
N ILE A 138 10.10 -5.37 25.76
CA ILE A 138 9.61 -5.65 24.40
C ILE A 138 8.61 -6.80 24.50
N ASP A 139 7.40 -6.59 23.92
CA ASP A 139 6.45 -7.70 23.75
C ASP A 139 7.02 -8.74 22.79
N SER A 140 6.89 -10.02 23.11
CA SER A 140 7.57 -11.10 22.38
C SER A 140 6.63 -12.15 21.77
N LEU A 141 5.32 -12.06 22.04
CA LEU A 141 4.35 -13.01 21.50
C LEU A 141 4.18 -12.81 20.00
N GLN A 142 3.80 -13.87 19.32
CA GLN A 142 3.61 -13.84 17.88
C GLN A 142 2.51 -14.81 17.47
N MET A 143 1.93 -14.54 16.32
CA MET A 143 1.04 -15.44 15.61
C MET A 143 1.30 -15.39 14.12
N ALA A 144 0.87 -16.41 13.41
CA ALA A 144 0.92 -16.48 11.96
C ALA A 144 -0.41 -16.95 11.41
N GLY A 145 -0.56 -16.90 10.10
CA GLY A 145 -1.75 -17.43 9.46
C GLY A 145 -1.71 -17.25 7.97
N ILE A 146 -2.84 -17.53 7.35
CA ILE A 146 -3.05 -17.39 5.91
C ILE A 146 -4.28 -16.51 5.65
N VAL A 147 -4.21 -15.73 4.59
CA VAL A 147 -5.35 -15.01 4.03
C VAL A 147 -5.68 -15.62 2.68
N ASP A 148 -6.94 -15.97 2.50
CA ASP A 148 -7.47 -16.55 1.27
C ASP A 148 -8.64 -15.70 0.76
N ASP A 149 -9.02 -15.85 -0.50
CA ASP A 149 -10.20 -15.21 -1.06
C ASP A 149 -11.37 -16.19 -1.09
N ALA A 150 -12.57 -15.76 -0.69
CA ALA A 150 -13.73 -16.64 -0.61
C ALA A 150 -14.29 -17.02 -1.97
N LEU A 151 -14.05 -16.22 -3.01
CA LEU A 151 -14.64 -16.37 -4.35
C LEU A 151 -13.60 -16.60 -5.45
N ASN A 152 -12.37 -16.08 -5.27
CA ASN A 152 -11.33 -16.15 -6.28
C ASN A 152 -10.28 -17.21 -5.91
N ALA A 153 -9.77 -17.92 -6.92
CA ALA A 153 -8.73 -18.93 -6.76
C ALA A 153 -7.36 -18.32 -6.39
N VAL A 154 -7.17 -17.03 -6.65
CA VAL A 154 -5.94 -16.30 -6.34
C VAL A 154 -6.27 -15.22 -5.30
N ALA A 155 -5.59 -15.26 -4.18
CA ALA A 155 -5.73 -14.27 -3.12
C ALA A 155 -5.16 -12.90 -3.54
N ASP A 156 -5.68 -11.85 -2.93
CA ASP A 156 -5.16 -10.49 -3.12
C ASP A 156 -3.75 -10.36 -2.52
N ARG A 157 -2.95 -9.49 -3.14
CA ARG A 157 -1.60 -9.14 -2.64
C ARG A 157 -1.70 -8.00 -1.64
N TYR A 158 -0.72 -7.92 -0.72
CA TYR A 158 -0.62 -6.84 0.27
C TYR A 158 -1.92 -6.64 1.07
N VAL A 159 -2.48 -7.74 1.56
CA VAL A 159 -3.64 -7.69 2.45
C VAL A 159 -3.17 -7.32 3.85
N SER A 160 -3.73 -6.27 4.41
CA SER A 160 -3.48 -5.85 5.79
C SER A 160 -4.21 -6.77 6.76
N VAL A 161 -3.48 -7.36 7.72
CA VAL A 161 -4.05 -8.18 8.79
C VAL A 161 -3.91 -7.43 10.11
N MET A 162 -5.03 -7.20 10.74
CA MET A 162 -5.21 -6.25 11.84
C MET A 162 -5.76 -6.94 13.08
N LEU A 163 -5.26 -6.55 14.25
CA LEU A 163 -5.82 -6.96 15.54
C LEU A 163 -6.34 -5.76 16.30
N TYR A 164 -7.57 -5.85 16.75
CA TYR A 164 -8.21 -4.88 17.62
C TYR A 164 -8.41 -5.50 19.00
N ARG A 165 -7.89 -4.87 20.05
CA ARG A 165 -8.07 -5.36 21.42
C ARG A 165 -9.57 -5.32 21.80
N VAL A 166 -10.06 -6.43 22.32
CA VAL A 166 -11.46 -6.54 22.77
C VAL A 166 -11.54 -6.09 24.22
N ASP A 167 -12.00 -4.87 24.41
CA ASP A 167 -12.29 -4.25 25.68
C ASP A 167 -13.74 -3.71 25.70
N SER A 168 -14.12 -2.95 26.72
CA SER A 168 -15.47 -2.36 26.84
C SER A 168 -15.80 -1.34 25.76
N ALA A 169 -14.82 -0.82 25.03
CA ALA A 169 -14.97 0.16 23.95
C ALA A 169 -15.00 -0.48 22.55
N TYR A 170 -14.74 -1.78 22.45
CA TYR A 170 -14.79 -2.51 21.18
C TYR A 170 -16.24 -2.78 20.76
N ASN A 171 -16.53 -2.54 19.50
CA ASN A 171 -17.79 -2.92 18.84
C ASN A 171 -17.53 -3.09 17.33
N ASP A 172 -18.53 -3.61 16.59
CA ASP A 172 -18.41 -3.90 15.16
C ASP A 172 -18.09 -2.66 14.29
N SER A 173 -18.44 -1.46 14.78
CA SER A 173 -18.08 -0.22 14.09
C SER A 173 -16.63 0.22 14.30
N THR A 174 -15.85 -0.49 15.13
CA THR A 174 -14.46 -0.13 15.44
C THR A 174 -13.59 -0.13 14.19
N VAL A 175 -13.76 -1.10 13.28
CA VAL A 175 -12.99 -1.22 12.03
C VAL A 175 -13.18 -0.05 11.07
N TYR A 176 -14.28 0.68 11.18
CA TYR A 176 -14.59 1.86 10.37
C TYR A 176 -14.03 3.17 10.94
N LYS A 177 -13.64 3.19 12.23
CA LYS A 177 -13.41 4.46 12.97
C LYS A 177 -12.08 4.52 13.70
N LYS A 178 -11.46 3.39 14.00
CA LYS A 178 -10.27 3.33 14.82
C LYS A 178 -9.18 2.51 14.13
N GLN A 179 -7.95 2.95 14.29
CA GLN A 179 -6.79 2.16 13.88
C GLN A 179 -6.65 0.90 14.74
N PRO A 180 -6.08 -0.19 14.20
CA PRO A 180 -5.85 -1.42 14.94
C PRO A 180 -4.75 -1.25 15.99
N ASN A 181 -4.74 -2.14 17.00
CA ASN A 181 -3.65 -2.23 17.96
C ASN A 181 -2.38 -2.88 17.36
N TYR A 182 -2.56 -3.79 16.40
CA TYR A 182 -1.47 -4.43 15.68
C TYR A 182 -1.83 -4.60 14.22
N ILE A 183 -0.85 -4.47 13.35
CA ILE A 183 -1.02 -4.63 11.91
C ILE A 183 0.21 -5.29 11.30
N THR A 184 -0.03 -6.13 10.31
CA THR A 184 0.96 -6.65 9.37
C THR A 184 0.31 -6.72 7.99
N ASN A 185 1.06 -7.11 6.96
CA ASN A 185 0.50 -7.42 5.66
C ASN A 185 0.95 -8.81 5.17
N THR A 186 0.22 -9.35 4.20
CA THR A 186 0.71 -10.45 3.39
C THR A 186 1.75 -9.92 2.40
N LEU A 187 2.62 -10.82 1.93
CA LEU A 187 3.63 -10.46 0.95
C LEU A 187 3.06 -10.42 -0.47
N ASP A 188 3.81 -9.87 -1.41
CA ASP A 188 3.41 -9.69 -2.81
C ASP A 188 2.90 -10.97 -3.49
N SER A 189 3.52 -12.11 -3.22
CA SER A 189 3.19 -13.40 -3.84
C SER A 189 2.76 -14.49 -2.86
N LEU A 190 2.60 -14.13 -1.59
CA LEU A 190 2.29 -15.07 -0.53
C LEU A 190 0.96 -14.71 0.15
N ILE A 191 0.22 -15.73 0.52
CA ILE A 191 -1.00 -15.59 1.33
C ILE A 191 -0.72 -15.60 2.83
N VAL A 192 0.55 -15.80 3.23
CA VAL A 192 0.96 -15.96 4.62
C VAL A 192 1.22 -14.60 5.25
N PHE A 193 0.81 -14.45 6.50
CA PHE A 193 1.15 -13.30 7.33
C PHE A 193 1.79 -13.73 8.65
N LYS A 194 2.54 -12.84 9.26
CA LYS A 194 3.10 -13.01 10.60
C LYS A 194 3.00 -11.72 11.39
N LEU A 195 2.27 -11.77 12.50
CA LEU A 195 2.21 -10.72 13.51
C LEU A 195 3.21 -11.03 14.61
N LYS A 196 4.07 -10.10 14.93
CA LYS A 196 5.12 -10.19 15.96
C LYS A 196 4.93 -9.11 17.00
N ASN A 197 5.63 -9.24 18.11
CA ASN A 197 5.68 -8.26 19.18
C ASN A 197 4.27 -7.96 19.76
N LEU A 198 3.50 -9.02 19.96
CA LEU A 198 2.15 -8.95 20.50
C LEU A 198 2.17 -9.05 22.01
N SER A 199 1.29 -8.33 22.68
CA SER A 199 0.94 -8.55 24.08
C SER A 199 -0.14 -9.62 24.24
N ALA A 200 -0.16 -10.30 25.39
CA ALA A 200 -1.22 -11.21 25.72
C ALA A 200 -2.58 -10.49 25.80
N GLY A 201 -3.63 -11.15 25.36
CA GLY A 201 -4.96 -10.58 25.39
C GLY A 201 -5.94 -11.19 24.42
N LYS A 202 -7.15 -10.66 24.42
CA LYS A 202 -8.26 -11.03 23.54
C LYS A 202 -8.39 -10.00 22.42
N TYR A 203 -8.50 -10.47 21.18
CA TYR A 203 -8.50 -9.61 20.00
C TYR A 203 -9.56 -10.04 19.00
N ALA A 204 -10.14 -9.05 18.32
CA ALA A 204 -10.83 -9.23 17.06
C ALA A 204 -9.81 -9.17 15.93
N MET A 205 -9.85 -10.12 15.01
CA MET A 205 -8.97 -10.20 13.86
C MET A 205 -9.72 -9.83 12.59
N VAL A 206 -9.14 -8.95 11.82
CA VAL A 206 -9.68 -8.48 10.54
C VAL A 206 -8.58 -8.51 9.49
N ALA A 207 -8.90 -9.01 8.30
CA ALA A 207 -8.08 -8.83 7.10
C ALA A 207 -8.75 -7.79 6.21
N LEU A 208 -7.97 -6.88 5.63
CA LEU A 208 -8.47 -5.77 4.84
C LEU A 208 -7.61 -5.58 3.59
N LYS A 209 -8.23 -5.51 2.42
CA LYS A 209 -7.59 -5.00 1.23
C LYS A 209 -7.72 -3.47 1.23
N ASP A 210 -6.83 -2.83 1.97
CA ASP A 210 -6.80 -1.38 2.20
C ASP A 210 -6.26 -0.66 0.96
N GLU A 211 -7.16 -0.21 0.09
CA GLU A 211 -6.81 0.43 -1.18
C GLU A 211 -6.36 1.88 -1.01
N ASN A 212 -6.77 2.53 0.08
CA ASN A 212 -6.48 3.94 0.34
C ASN A 212 -5.41 4.16 1.43
N ASN A 213 -4.86 3.08 2.01
CA ASN A 213 -3.81 3.06 3.03
C ASN A 213 -4.16 3.86 4.30
N ASN A 214 -5.43 3.82 4.72
CA ASN A 214 -5.90 4.52 5.91
C ASN A 214 -6.12 3.61 7.13
N THR A 215 -5.99 2.28 6.94
CA THR A 215 -6.23 1.25 7.96
C THR A 215 -7.67 1.22 8.52
N LEU A 216 -8.62 1.79 7.79
CA LEU A 216 -10.05 1.81 8.12
C LEU A 216 -10.81 1.13 6.98
N PHE A 217 -11.87 0.41 7.30
CA PHE A 217 -12.65 -0.29 6.30
C PHE A 217 -13.61 0.63 5.54
N ASP A 218 -13.48 0.69 4.21
CA ASP A 218 -14.47 1.28 3.30
C ASP A 218 -15.28 0.17 2.63
N GLN A 219 -16.49 -0.05 3.16
CA GLN A 219 -17.42 -1.09 2.68
C GLN A 219 -17.70 -1.01 1.17
N SER A 220 -17.67 0.19 0.61
CA SER A 220 -18.04 0.40 -0.80
C SER A 220 -16.94 -0.06 -1.77
N GLN A 221 -15.69 0.00 -1.36
CA GLN A 221 -14.53 -0.19 -2.24
C GLN A 221 -13.70 -1.41 -1.91
N GLU A 222 -13.58 -1.75 -0.64
CA GLU A 222 -12.60 -2.69 -0.13
C GLU A 222 -13.17 -4.07 0.15
N LYS A 223 -12.30 -5.08 0.15
CA LYS A 223 -12.60 -6.43 0.63
C LYS A 223 -12.22 -6.54 2.08
N ILE A 224 -13.02 -7.28 2.85
CA ILE A 224 -12.79 -7.56 4.27
C ILE A 224 -12.84 -9.06 4.52
N GLY A 225 -12.12 -9.51 5.53
CA GLY A 225 -12.24 -10.82 6.15
C GLY A 225 -12.28 -10.67 7.66
N PHE A 226 -13.10 -11.45 8.34
CA PHE A 226 -13.17 -11.48 9.79
C PHE A 226 -13.50 -12.88 10.28
N LEU A 227 -13.33 -13.08 11.57
CA LEU A 227 -13.68 -14.32 12.25
C LEU A 227 -14.98 -14.13 13.02
N ASP A 228 -15.77 -15.18 13.13
CA ASP A 228 -16.98 -15.27 13.94
C ASP A 228 -16.73 -15.36 15.46
N ARG A 229 -15.43 -15.41 15.83
CA ARG A 229 -14.95 -15.48 17.21
C ARG A 229 -13.79 -14.53 17.46
N PHE A 230 -13.60 -14.15 18.67
CA PHE A 230 -12.36 -13.48 19.10
C PHE A 230 -11.23 -14.50 19.27
N ILE A 231 -10.01 -14.01 19.08
CA ILE A 231 -8.80 -14.80 19.29
C ILE A 231 -8.14 -14.45 20.62
N GLU A 232 -7.42 -15.37 21.20
CA GLU A 232 -6.66 -15.21 22.45
C GLU A 232 -5.19 -15.46 22.21
N ILE A 233 -4.34 -14.46 22.49
CA ILE A 233 -2.89 -14.58 22.40
C ILE A 233 -2.35 -14.87 23.81
N PRO A 234 -1.52 -15.91 23.97
CA PRO A 234 -0.82 -16.73 22.99
C PRO A 234 -1.52 -18.03 22.56
N LYS A 235 -2.74 -18.30 22.97
CA LYS A 235 -3.44 -19.57 22.71
C LYS A 235 -3.64 -19.84 21.22
N ASP A 236 -4.09 -18.83 20.49
CA ASP A 236 -4.28 -18.88 19.04
C ASP A 236 -2.98 -18.48 18.33
N SER A 237 -2.24 -19.45 17.83
CA SER A 237 -0.93 -19.22 17.20
C SER A 237 -0.92 -19.27 15.68
N PHE A 238 -1.93 -19.93 15.08
CA PHE A 238 -2.09 -20.00 13.62
C PHE A 238 -3.56 -19.95 13.22
N ILE A 239 -3.92 -19.04 12.29
CA ILE A 239 -5.30 -18.79 11.87
C ILE A 239 -5.39 -18.58 10.36
N GLY A 240 -6.40 -19.21 9.75
CA GLY A 240 -6.82 -18.90 8.39
C GLY A 240 -7.99 -17.91 8.40
N ILE A 241 -7.95 -16.91 7.52
CA ILE A 241 -9.02 -15.94 7.35
C ILE A 241 -9.37 -15.82 5.86
N LYS A 242 -10.68 -15.76 5.53
CA LYS A 242 -11.16 -15.61 4.17
C LYS A 242 -11.69 -14.21 3.93
N MET A 243 -11.27 -13.63 2.84
CA MET A 243 -11.72 -12.30 2.42
C MET A 243 -12.88 -12.40 1.45
N PHE A 244 -13.77 -11.44 1.51
CA PHE A 244 -14.86 -11.24 0.57
C PHE A 244 -15.14 -9.75 0.41
N LYS A 245 -15.81 -9.39 -0.66
CA LYS A 245 -16.33 -8.04 -0.85
C LYS A 245 -17.78 -8.02 -0.41
N GLU A 246 -18.09 -7.17 0.57
CA GLU A 246 -19.48 -6.91 0.92
C GLU A 246 -20.21 -6.21 -0.21
N ILE A 247 -21.44 -6.59 -0.43
CA ILE A 247 -22.32 -5.90 -1.37
C ILE A 247 -23.28 -5.08 -0.50
N PRO A 248 -23.07 -3.75 -0.39
CA PRO A 248 -23.93 -2.92 0.43
C PRO A 248 -25.35 -2.88 -0.12
N ASN A 249 -26.30 -2.55 0.74
CA ASN A 249 -27.67 -2.27 0.30
C ASN A 249 -27.67 -1.09 -0.68
N TYR A 250 -28.66 -1.13 -1.60
CA TYR A 250 -28.85 -0.02 -2.52
C TYR A 250 -28.93 1.33 -1.83
N ARG A 251 -28.18 2.29 -2.34
CA ARG A 251 -28.22 3.69 -1.91
C ARG A 251 -28.09 4.61 -3.10
N ALA A 252 -29.06 5.46 -3.31
CA ALA A 252 -28.98 6.51 -4.31
C ALA A 252 -27.96 7.58 -3.90
N VAL A 253 -27.15 8.01 -4.84
CA VAL A 253 -26.22 9.13 -4.69
C VAL A 253 -26.88 10.40 -5.23
N LYS A 254 -26.55 11.56 -4.66
CA LYS A 254 -27.10 12.85 -5.11
C LYS A 254 -26.82 13.03 -6.62
N PRO A 255 -27.88 13.31 -7.43
CA PRO A 255 -27.71 13.51 -8.86
C PRO A 255 -26.78 14.69 -9.17
N LYS A 256 -26.07 14.60 -10.27
CA LYS A 256 -25.16 15.62 -10.75
C LYS A 256 -25.54 16.08 -12.15
N LEU A 257 -25.70 17.38 -12.34
CA LEU A 257 -25.85 17.99 -13.66
C LEU A 257 -24.46 18.04 -14.33
N GLU A 258 -24.23 17.17 -15.30
CA GLU A 258 -22.93 17.06 -16.01
C GLU A 258 -22.84 18.00 -17.20
N ALA A 259 -23.98 18.32 -17.82
CA ALA A 259 -24.10 19.23 -18.95
C ALA A 259 -25.50 19.86 -18.97
N ALA A 260 -25.71 20.87 -19.78
CA ALA A 260 -27.00 21.57 -19.90
C ALA A 260 -28.20 20.66 -20.19
N ASN A 261 -27.95 19.45 -20.66
CA ASN A 261 -28.96 18.49 -21.07
C ASN A 261 -28.68 17.04 -20.57
N LYS A 262 -27.80 16.88 -19.55
CA LYS A 262 -27.42 15.58 -19.00
C LYS A 262 -27.35 15.61 -17.48
N ILE A 263 -28.12 14.75 -16.83
CA ILE A 263 -28.04 14.50 -15.39
C ILE A 263 -27.56 13.08 -15.19
N THR A 264 -26.55 12.90 -14.34
CA THR A 264 -26.06 11.57 -13.94
C THR A 264 -26.60 11.22 -12.56
N PHE A 265 -27.25 10.08 -12.44
CA PHE A 265 -27.76 9.48 -11.23
C PHE A 265 -26.84 8.31 -10.84
N GLY A 266 -26.01 8.51 -9.82
CA GLY A 266 -25.17 7.48 -9.25
C GLY A 266 -25.90 6.68 -8.18
N TYR A 267 -25.45 5.46 -7.96
CA TYR A 267 -25.90 4.62 -6.85
C TYR A 267 -24.75 3.76 -6.33
N SER A 268 -24.93 3.16 -5.19
CA SER A 268 -24.03 2.15 -4.64
C SER A 268 -24.85 0.95 -4.19
N GLY A 269 -24.22 -0.24 -4.17
CA GLY A 269 -24.85 -1.47 -3.75
C GLY A 269 -25.59 -2.21 -4.85
N LEU A 270 -26.28 -3.30 -4.45
CA LEU A 270 -27.06 -4.12 -5.37
C LEU A 270 -28.30 -3.35 -5.83
N ALA A 271 -28.34 -3.06 -7.12
CA ALA A 271 -29.48 -2.43 -7.76
C ALA A 271 -30.00 -3.34 -8.86
N GLN A 272 -31.25 -3.71 -8.76
CA GLN A 272 -32.02 -4.35 -9.81
C GLN A 272 -33.04 -3.31 -10.33
N ASP A 273 -33.07 -3.10 -11.64
CA ASP A 273 -34.11 -2.30 -12.32
C ASP A 273 -34.33 -0.87 -11.75
N ILE A 274 -33.27 -0.05 -11.73
CA ILE A 274 -33.40 1.34 -11.32
C ILE A 274 -34.20 2.11 -12.36
N GLU A 275 -35.30 2.71 -11.93
CA GLU A 275 -36.16 3.58 -12.73
C GLU A 275 -36.02 5.03 -12.26
N ILE A 276 -35.80 5.95 -13.21
CA ILE A 276 -35.73 7.38 -12.96
C ILE A 276 -37.00 8.01 -13.53
N GLN A 277 -37.85 8.50 -12.68
CA GLN A 277 -39.10 9.19 -13.06
C GLN A 277 -39.01 10.67 -12.71
N PRO A 278 -39.14 11.59 -13.69
CA PRO A 278 -39.31 13.00 -13.37
C PRO A 278 -40.56 13.26 -12.54
N TRP A 279 -40.41 13.97 -11.44
CA TRP A 279 -41.53 14.47 -10.67
C TRP A 279 -41.97 15.85 -11.20
N THR A 280 -41.00 16.66 -11.61
CA THR A 280 -41.32 17.93 -12.30
C THR A 280 -41.98 17.60 -13.64
N ASN A 281 -43.10 18.28 -13.94
CA ASN A 281 -43.77 18.09 -15.24
C ASN A 281 -42.84 18.52 -16.36
N ILE A 282 -42.51 17.61 -17.24
CA ILE A 282 -41.69 17.87 -18.44
C ILE A 282 -42.64 18.02 -19.62
N PRO A 283 -42.57 19.16 -20.39
CA PRO A 283 -43.42 19.38 -21.57
C PRO A 283 -43.25 18.26 -22.60
N ASP A 284 -44.30 17.89 -23.30
CA ASP A 284 -44.28 16.85 -24.34
C ASP A 284 -43.32 17.14 -25.49
N SER A 285 -42.95 18.39 -25.70
CA SER A 285 -41.96 18.84 -26.68
C SER A 285 -40.53 18.44 -26.29
N VAL A 286 -40.27 18.14 -25.01
CA VAL A 286 -38.95 17.77 -24.48
C VAL A 286 -38.76 16.27 -24.61
N LYS A 287 -37.83 15.87 -25.43
CA LYS A 287 -37.47 14.44 -25.57
C LYS A 287 -36.52 14.05 -24.43
N THR A 288 -36.82 12.92 -23.78
CA THR A 288 -36.00 12.36 -22.70
C THR A 288 -35.48 10.98 -23.04
N ARG A 289 -34.34 10.61 -22.50
CA ARG A 289 -33.77 9.26 -22.63
C ARG A 289 -32.92 8.92 -21.41
N THR A 290 -33.17 7.77 -20.82
CA THR A 290 -32.35 7.22 -19.71
C THR A 290 -31.49 6.07 -20.25
N LEU A 291 -30.19 6.07 -19.94
CA LEU A 291 -29.26 5.04 -20.32
C LEU A 291 -28.36 4.68 -19.12
N LYS A 292 -28.22 3.37 -18.88
CA LYS A 292 -27.22 2.88 -17.91
C LYS A 292 -25.81 3.08 -18.46
N GLU A 293 -24.92 3.61 -17.66
CA GLU A 293 -23.51 3.80 -18.03
C GLU A 293 -22.78 2.44 -17.94
N ARG A 294 -22.12 2.06 -19.03
CA ARG A 294 -21.45 0.76 -19.07
C ARG A 294 -20.27 0.70 -18.09
N GLY A 295 -20.26 -0.32 -17.22
CA GLY A 295 -19.19 -0.55 -16.26
C GLY A 295 -19.17 0.43 -15.08
N LYS A 296 -20.26 1.20 -14.88
CA LYS A 296 -20.42 2.10 -13.73
C LYS A 296 -21.78 1.94 -13.07
N ASP A 297 -21.84 2.25 -11.79
CA ASP A 297 -23.07 2.27 -11.01
C ASP A 297 -23.76 3.63 -11.16
N SER A 298 -24.17 3.92 -12.39
CA SER A 298 -24.84 5.18 -12.76
C SER A 298 -25.75 5.06 -13.97
N LEU A 299 -26.79 5.92 -13.98
CA LEU A 299 -27.65 6.13 -15.12
C LEU A 299 -27.55 7.57 -15.57
N ASN A 300 -27.50 7.77 -16.86
CA ASN A 300 -27.52 9.10 -17.49
C ASN A 300 -28.92 9.40 -18.00
N PHE A 301 -29.51 10.47 -17.49
CA PHE A 301 -30.78 11.03 -17.96
C PHE A 301 -30.47 12.19 -18.91
N TRP A 302 -30.85 12.04 -20.17
CA TRP A 302 -30.71 13.02 -21.21
C TRP A 302 -32.05 13.67 -21.52
N PHE A 303 -32.04 14.98 -21.77
CA PHE A 303 -33.23 15.72 -22.17
C PHE A 303 -32.88 16.81 -23.17
N THR A 304 -33.80 17.20 -24.07
CA THR A 304 -33.61 18.40 -24.89
C THR A 304 -33.69 19.61 -24.01
N PRO A 305 -32.72 20.60 -24.11
CA PRO A 305 -32.72 21.77 -23.25
C PRO A 305 -34.04 22.57 -23.35
N TYR A 306 -34.55 22.99 -22.20
CA TYR A 306 -35.69 23.88 -22.06
C TYR A 306 -35.54 24.68 -20.77
N GLU A 307 -36.28 25.81 -20.70
CA GLU A 307 -36.20 26.69 -19.53
C GLU A 307 -36.97 26.05 -18.36
N VAL A 308 -36.30 25.81 -17.26
CA VAL A 308 -36.85 25.27 -16.02
C VAL A 308 -35.93 25.63 -14.84
N ASP A 309 -36.55 26.12 -13.75
CA ASP A 309 -35.79 26.50 -12.55
C ASP A 309 -35.21 25.29 -11.80
N SER A 310 -35.95 24.17 -11.76
CA SER A 310 -35.53 22.98 -11.09
C SER A 310 -36.17 21.72 -11.67
N LEU A 311 -35.42 20.63 -11.65
CA LEU A 311 -35.90 19.31 -12.03
C LEU A 311 -35.83 18.38 -10.78
N ASN A 312 -36.98 17.84 -10.40
CA ASN A 312 -37.09 16.86 -9.32
C ASN A 312 -37.40 15.47 -9.91
N PHE A 313 -36.85 14.47 -9.28
CA PHE A 313 -36.97 13.07 -9.75
C PHE A 313 -37.29 12.13 -8.61
N PHE A 314 -38.07 11.13 -8.90
CA PHE A 314 -38.12 9.87 -8.14
C PHE A 314 -37.11 8.89 -8.72
N VAL A 315 -36.34 8.24 -7.85
CA VAL A 315 -35.48 7.15 -8.19
C VAL A 315 -35.92 5.93 -7.39
N LYS A 316 -36.36 4.91 -8.09
CA LYS A 316 -36.82 3.64 -7.50
C LYS A 316 -35.80 2.54 -7.81
#